data_c6944cab91d4efa8ec34059f49c6a554
#
_entry.id   c6944cab91d4efa8ec34059f49c6a554
#
_cell.length_a   1.000
_cell.length_b   1.000
_cell.length_c   1.000
_cell.angle_alpha   90.00
_cell.angle_beta   90.00
_cell.angle_gamma   90.00
#
_symmetry.space_group_name_H-M   'P 1'
#
loop_
_entity.id
_entity.type
_entity.pdbx_description
1 polymer ?
#
loop_
_entity_poly.entity_id
_entity_poly.type
_entity_poly.pdbx_seq_one_letter_code
_entity_poly.pdbx_strand_id
1 'polypeptide(L)'
;MTRVLGSPVARAERVYGGYAPSATFRLKLANGKRAFFKASYPAPKGSGVRWFMDHEGQNYRTLERFIRPWAPRFYGSFERDGWHVLLLEDLGPRSVPPWTSAKARKAARSYARFHRKTRGKRLPRSLPRTGYLEYSSFWRTLAKTGDLARTASLAGTRSEEAEEWLMVALPVLVARERDLERAQPPFALLHFDTRSDNVRIHGNRLRIFDWPFASAGPAEFDVVAFCQAVAAEGGPSAERVLGWYEEVLSLRPKMIDASLAAISGYFADRGWRPPIEGLPRVRRWQRDQLKECLRWSARRFDLPEPLWLEGVRG
;
A
#
# COMPACT_ATOMS: atom_id res chain seq x y z
N MET A 1 28.42 -6.39 -7.18
CA MET A 1 27.56 -7.42 -6.56
C MET A 1 28.34 -8.38 -5.69
N THR A 2 29.34 -9.09 -6.19
CA THR A 2 30.13 -10.09 -5.43
C THR A 2 30.65 -9.55 -4.10
N ARG A 3 31.23 -8.33 -4.08
CA ARG A 3 31.73 -7.69 -2.85
C ARG A 3 30.64 -7.50 -1.78
N VAL A 4 29.40 -7.20 -2.19
CA VAL A 4 28.25 -6.94 -1.28
C VAL A 4 27.63 -8.26 -0.79
N LEU A 5 27.53 -9.26 -1.69
CA LEU A 5 26.88 -10.53 -1.39
C LEU A 5 27.87 -11.59 -0.83
N GLY A 6 29.16 -11.29 -0.85
CA GLY A 6 30.22 -12.20 -0.37
C GLY A 6 30.42 -13.45 -1.22
N SER A 7 29.80 -13.53 -2.41
CA SER A 7 29.91 -14.66 -3.34
C SER A 7 29.50 -14.26 -4.76
N PRO A 8 30.09 -14.84 -5.81
CA PRO A 8 29.64 -14.61 -7.18
C PRO A 8 28.21 -15.09 -7.44
N VAL A 9 27.54 -14.47 -8.40
CA VAL A 9 26.24 -14.92 -8.89
C VAL A 9 26.46 -16.09 -9.85
N ALA A 10 25.92 -17.25 -9.51
CA ALA A 10 25.96 -18.43 -10.36
C ALA A 10 24.79 -18.51 -11.35
N ARG A 11 23.60 -17.99 -10.94
CA ARG A 11 22.41 -17.97 -11.80
C ARG A 11 21.55 -16.76 -11.44
N ALA A 12 20.98 -16.10 -12.44
CA ALA A 12 19.97 -15.06 -12.31
C ALA A 12 18.70 -15.48 -13.05
N GLU A 13 17.55 -15.37 -12.38
CA GLU A 13 16.24 -15.67 -12.93
C GLU A 13 15.39 -14.40 -12.89
N ARG A 14 14.90 -13.96 -14.07
CA ARG A 14 14.06 -12.77 -14.18
C ARG A 14 12.72 -13.00 -13.46
N VAL A 15 12.33 -12.04 -12.66
CA VAL A 15 11.01 -11.99 -12.01
C VAL A 15 10.18 -10.91 -12.69
N TYR A 16 8.99 -11.29 -13.16
CA TYR A 16 8.04 -10.38 -13.76
C TYR A 16 6.95 -10.04 -12.75
N GLY A 17 6.49 -8.80 -12.76
CA GLY A 17 5.44 -8.29 -11.90
C GLY A 17 5.86 -7.02 -11.18
N GLY A 18 4.91 -6.41 -10.47
CA GLY A 18 5.05 -5.07 -9.89
C GLY A 18 4.55 -3.98 -10.85
N TYR A 19 4.40 -2.77 -10.31
CA TYR A 19 3.90 -1.62 -11.05
C TYR A 19 5.01 -0.63 -11.42
N ALA A 20 6.16 -0.67 -10.75
CA ALA A 20 7.28 0.19 -11.09
C ALA A 20 8.13 -0.41 -12.22
N PRO A 21 8.59 0.40 -13.19
CA PRO A 21 9.49 -0.04 -14.25
C PRO A 21 10.87 -0.35 -13.65
N SER A 22 11.08 -1.59 -13.26
CA SER A 22 12.33 -2.06 -12.64
C SER A 22 12.74 -3.43 -13.21
N ALA A 23 14.05 -3.65 -13.23
CA ALA A 23 14.63 -4.95 -13.51
C ALA A 23 14.76 -5.73 -12.20
N THR A 24 14.03 -6.84 -12.07
CA THR A 24 14.04 -7.68 -10.87
C THR A 24 14.47 -9.09 -11.19
N PHE A 25 15.38 -9.64 -10.35
CA PHE A 25 15.90 -11.00 -10.52
C PHE A 25 16.02 -11.70 -9.17
N ARG A 26 15.79 -13.01 -9.18
CA ARG A 26 16.26 -13.91 -8.13
C ARG A 26 17.65 -14.38 -8.48
N LEU A 27 18.57 -14.25 -7.53
CA LEU A 27 19.95 -14.63 -7.70
C LEU A 27 20.23 -15.90 -6.89
N LYS A 28 20.86 -16.89 -7.51
CA LYS A 28 21.51 -18.01 -6.83
C LYS A 28 23.01 -17.73 -6.83
N LEU A 29 23.61 -17.72 -5.64
CA LEU A 29 25.03 -17.46 -5.46
C LEU A 29 25.82 -18.78 -5.55
N ALA A 30 27.11 -18.71 -5.88
CA ALA A 30 27.98 -19.88 -5.97
C ALA A 30 28.08 -20.64 -4.63
N ASN A 31 27.95 -19.94 -3.49
CA ASN A 31 27.90 -20.55 -2.15
C ASN A 31 26.52 -21.12 -1.76
N GLY A 32 25.59 -21.26 -2.70
CA GLY A 32 24.23 -21.80 -2.48
C GLY A 32 23.22 -20.83 -1.89
N LYS A 33 23.63 -19.67 -1.38
CA LYS A 33 22.72 -18.64 -0.86
C LYS A 33 21.89 -18.00 -1.98
N ARG A 34 20.79 -17.33 -1.59
CA ARG A 34 19.92 -16.61 -2.52
C ARG A 34 19.85 -15.13 -2.14
N ALA A 35 19.67 -14.30 -3.17
CA ALA A 35 19.42 -12.86 -3.02
C ALA A 35 18.37 -12.40 -4.04
N PHE A 36 17.76 -11.26 -3.77
CA PHE A 36 16.87 -10.58 -4.69
C PHE A 36 17.55 -9.29 -5.17
N PHE A 37 17.56 -9.11 -6.48
CA PHE A 37 18.10 -7.95 -7.16
C PHE A 37 16.93 -7.12 -7.70
N LYS A 38 16.93 -5.83 -7.38
CA LYS A 38 16.02 -4.85 -7.96
C LYS A 38 16.87 -3.69 -8.48
N ALA A 39 16.62 -3.27 -9.73
CA ALA A 39 17.30 -2.10 -10.28
C ALA A 39 16.33 -1.26 -11.11
N SER A 40 16.42 0.06 -10.97
CA SER A 40 15.86 0.98 -11.95
C SER A 40 16.82 1.13 -13.11
N TYR A 41 16.29 1.38 -14.30
CA TYR A 41 17.10 1.85 -15.42
C TYR A 41 17.63 3.28 -15.14
N PRO A 42 18.65 3.73 -15.89
CA PRO A 42 19.15 5.11 -15.80
C PRO A 42 18.02 6.11 -16.01
N ALA A 43 17.84 7.00 -15.07
CA ALA A 43 16.80 8.01 -15.11
C ALA A 43 17.33 9.35 -14.60
N PRO A 44 16.87 10.49 -15.13
CA PRO A 44 17.30 11.81 -14.68
C PRO A 44 17.11 12.02 -13.18
N LYS A 45 18.00 12.79 -12.56
CA LYS A 45 17.82 13.26 -11.18
C LYS A 45 16.48 13.99 -11.08
N GLY A 46 15.71 13.70 -10.02
CA GLY A 46 14.38 14.29 -9.82
C GLY A 46 13.24 13.58 -10.55
N SER A 47 13.50 12.59 -11.42
CA SER A 47 12.45 11.75 -11.97
C SER A 47 11.82 10.88 -10.89
N GLY A 48 10.53 10.56 -11.03
CA GLY A 48 9.81 9.68 -10.09
C GLY A 48 10.50 8.32 -9.92
N VAL A 49 11.01 7.73 -11.00
CA VAL A 49 11.72 6.43 -10.97
C VAL A 49 12.94 6.48 -10.06
N ARG A 50 13.76 7.54 -10.20
CA ARG A 50 14.96 7.72 -9.37
C ARG A 50 14.59 7.98 -7.92
N TRP A 51 13.58 8.80 -7.70
CA TRP A 51 13.08 9.10 -6.36
C TRP A 51 12.71 7.82 -5.60
N PHE A 52 11.96 6.91 -6.23
CA PHE A 52 11.56 5.64 -5.61
C PHE A 52 12.76 4.82 -5.12
N MET A 53 13.75 4.64 -5.99
CA MET A 53 14.90 3.77 -5.67
C MET A 53 15.81 4.38 -4.61
N ASP A 54 16.03 5.70 -4.66
CA ASP A 54 16.84 6.41 -3.68
C ASP A 54 16.19 6.34 -2.28
N HIS A 55 14.88 6.60 -2.20
CA HIS A 55 14.13 6.55 -0.94
C HIS A 55 14.02 5.13 -0.40
N GLU A 56 13.79 4.14 -1.26
CA GLU A 56 13.74 2.75 -0.83
C GLU A 56 15.07 2.32 -0.22
N GLY A 57 16.20 2.56 -0.90
CA GLY A 57 17.53 2.22 -0.40
C GLY A 57 17.89 2.96 0.90
N GLN A 58 17.52 4.24 1.02
CA GLN A 58 17.71 5.03 2.22
C GLN A 58 16.86 4.50 3.38
N ASN A 59 15.59 4.17 3.13
CA ASN A 59 14.68 3.67 4.15
C ASN A 59 15.11 2.31 4.68
N TYR A 60 15.60 1.39 3.84
CA TYR A 60 16.19 0.14 4.33
C TYR A 60 17.35 0.36 5.29
N ARG A 61 18.23 1.35 5.03
CA ARG A 61 19.36 1.68 5.93
C ARG A 61 18.90 2.33 7.24
N THR A 62 18.08 3.36 7.13
CA THR A 62 17.73 4.22 8.29
C THR A 62 16.70 3.57 9.21
N LEU A 63 15.84 2.71 8.64
CA LEU A 63 14.74 2.05 9.35
C LEU A 63 15.07 0.61 9.79
N GLU A 64 16.27 0.08 9.50
CA GLU A 64 16.62 -1.33 9.72
C GLU A 64 16.19 -1.84 11.10
N ARG A 65 16.53 -1.11 12.18
CA ARG A 65 16.19 -1.51 13.56
C ARG A 65 14.69 -1.63 13.84
N PHE A 66 13.85 -0.92 13.07
CA PHE A 66 12.39 -0.94 13.21
C PHE A 66 11.74 -2.01 12.33
N ILE A 67 12.25 -2.21 11.10
CA ILE A 67 11.63 -3.05 10.08
C ILE A 67 12.23 -4.45 10.01
N ARG A 68 13.42 -4.69 10.54
CA ARG A 68 14.19 -5.93 10.36
C ARG A 68 13.40 -7.24 10.53
N PRO A 69 12.50 -7.42 11.52
CA PRO A 69 11.74 -8.65 11.62
C PRO A 69 10.66 -8.83 10.56
N TRP A 70 10.25 -7.72 9.91
CA TRP A 70 9.18 -7.69 8.91
C TRP A 70 9.66 -7.36 7.51
N ALA A 71 10.85 -6.83 7.33
CA ALA A 71 11.43 -6.56 6.02
C ALA A 71 12.43 -7.65 5.62
N PRO A 72 12.70 -7.87 4.31
CA PRO A 72 13.82 -8.66 3.87
C PRO A 72 15.13 -8.04 4.39
N ARG A 73 16.12 -8.89 4.63
CA ARG A 73 17.46 -8.40 4.95
C ARG A 73 17.96 -7.55 3.79
N PHE A 74 18.41 -6.35 4.12
CA PHE A 74 19.08 -5.46 3.18
C PHE A 74 20.58 -5.79 3.13
N TYR A 75 21.07 -6.13 1.95
CA TYR A 75 22.49 -6.41 1.74
C TYR A 75 23.24 -5.15 1.32
N GLY A 76 22.61 -4.24 0.59
CA GLY A 76 23.19 -2.99 0.17
C GLY A 76 22.49 -2.40 -1.06
N SER A 77 22.86 -1.16 -1.37
CA SER A 77 22.49 -0.50 -2.64
C SER A 77 23.69 0.25 -3.18
N PHE A 78 23.76 0.37 -4.50
CA PHE A 78 24.82 1.09 -5.20
C PHE A 78 24.31 1.57 -6.56
N GLU A 79 25.02 2.53 -7.12
CA GLU A 79 24.82 2.98 -8.49
C GLU A 79 25.97 2.47 -9.37
N ARG A 80 25.64 2.00 -10.57
CA ARG A 80 26.59 1.64 -11.59
C ARG A 80 26.04 1.92 -12.98
N ASP A 81 26.77 2.66 -13.78
CA ASP A 81 26.39 3.03 -15.15
C ASP A 81 25.00 3.68 -15.22
N GLY A 82 24.64 4.49 -14.21
CA GLY A 82 23.33 5.12 -14.05
C GLY A 82 22.23 4.20 -13.52
N TRP A 83 22.48 2.91 -13.35
CA TRP A 83 21.53 1.98 -12.76
C TRP A 83 21.60 2.03 -11.23
N HIS A 84 20.44 2.27 -10.60
CA HIS A 84 20.30 2.13 -9.15
C HIS A 84 19.97 0.68 -8.79
N VAL A 85 20.86 0.06 -8.03
CA VAL A 85 20.75 -1.35 -7.65
C VAL A 85 20.47 -1.48 -6.17
N LEU A 86 19.48 -2.30 -5.84
CA LEU A 86 19.11 -2.72 -4.49
C LEU A 86 19.27 -4.23 -4.37
N LEU A 87 19.98 -4.69 -3.33
CA LEU A 87 20.19 -6.10 -3.03
C LEU A 87 19.53 -6.47 -1.72
N LEU A 88 18.58 -7.41 -1.78
CA LEU A 88 17.77 -7.86 -0.66
C LEU A 88 17.83 -9.38 -0.50
N GLU A 89 17.37 -9.86 0.64
CA GLU A 89 17.05 -11.27 0.87
C GLU A 89 15.97 -11.73 -0.12
N ASP A 90 16.16 -12.88 -0.75
CA ASP A 90 15.10 -13.51 -1.56
C ASP A 90 14.07 -14.17 -0.63
N LEU A 91 12.87 -13.61 -0.58
CA LEU A 91 11.75 -14.12 0.20
C LEU A 91 10.98 -15.25 -0.50
N GLY A 92 11.47 -15.71 -1.63
CA GLY A 92 10.84 -16.78 -2.40
C GLY A 92 9.64 -16.29 -3.25
N PRO A 93 8.84 -17.23 -3.79
CA PRO A 93 7.73 -16.91 -4.67
C PRO A 93 6.60 -16.18 -3.93
N ARG A 94 5.67 -15.61 -4.72
CA ARG A 94 4.48 -14.93 -4.18
C ARG A 94 3.67 -15.92 -3.34
N SER A 95 3.28 -15.50 -2.13
CA SER A 95 2.51 -16.32 -1.18
C SER A 95 1.02 -15.95 -1.16
N VAL A 96 0.69 -14.74 -1.63
CA VAL A 96 -0.66 -14.19 -1.76
C VAL A 96 -0.76 -13.39 -3.05
N PRO A 97 -1.93 -13.25 -3.69
CA PRO A 97 -3.10 -14.08 -3.48
C PRO A 97 -2.87 -15.56 -3.87
N PRO A 98 -3.77 -16.52 -3.53
CA PRO A 98 -5.06 -16.30 -2.90
C PRO A 98 -4.94 -16.04 -1.39
N TRP A 99 -5.79 -15.14 -0.90
CA TRP A 99 -5.94 -14.83 0.50
C TRP A 99 -6.93 -15.80 1.18
N THR A 100 -6.43 -16.83 1.84
CA THR A 100 -7.27 -17.64 2.73
C THR A 100 -7.44 -16.95 4.09
N SER A 101 -8.50 -17.30 4.84
CA SER A 101 -8.71 -16.78 6.22
C SER A 101 -7.50 -17.01 7.12
N ALA A 102 -6.83 -18.15 6.99
CA ALA A 102 -5.63 -18.46 7.77
C ALA A 102 -4.45 -17.54 7.42
N LYS A 103 -4.23 -17.28 6.12
CA LYS A 103 -3.18 -16.36 5.64
C LYS A 103 -3.48 -14.92 6.05
N ALA A 104 -4.72 -14.45 5.86
CA ALA A 104 -5.14 -13.11 6.20
C ALA A 104 -5.03 -12.84 7.71
N ARG A 105 -5.50 -13.76 8.56
CA ARG A 105 -5.36 -13.68 10.01
C ARG A 105 -3.90 -13.61 10.45
N LYS A 106 -3.05 -14.48 9.89
CA LYS A 106 -1.62 -14.49 10.17
C LYS A 106 -0.98 -13.15 9.80
N ALA A 107 -1.29 -12.63 8.60
CA ALA A 107 -0.76 -11.37 8.11
C ALA A 107 -1.24 -10.19 8.98
N ALA A 108 -2.55 -10.08 9.27
CA ALA A 108 -3.12 -9.02 10.09
C ALA A 108 -2.49 -8.97 11.50
N ARG A 109 -2.39 -10.11 12.18
CA ARG A 109 -1.75 -10.17 13.50
C ARG A 109 -0.26 -9.84 13.47
N SER A 110 0.44 -10.25 12.39
CA SER A 110 1.84 -9.90 12.22
C SER A 110 2.03 -8.41 11.97
N TYR A 111 1.14 -7.80 11.19
CA TYR A 111 1.16 -6.36 10.90
C TYR A 111 0.84 -5.54 12.15
N ALA A 112 -0.13 -5.99 12.95
CA ALA A 112 -0.43 -5.37 14.23
C ALA A 112 0.78 -5.39 15.20
N ARG A 113 1.54 -6.49 15.23
CA ARG A 113 2.80 -6.55 16.02
C ARG A 113 3.85 -5.57 15.50
N PHE A 114 3.94 -5.36 14.19
CA PHE A 114 4.81 -4.35 13.60
C PHE A 114 4.44 -2.94 14.07
N HIS A 115 3.17 -2.55 13.94
CA HIS A 115 2.71 -1.25 14.40
C HIS A 115 2.85 -1.08 15.92
N ARG A 116 2.53 -2.12 16.72
CA ARG A 116 2.75 -2.10 18.17
C ARG A 116 4.21 -1.89 18.54
N LYS A 117 5.15 -2.47 17.80
CA LYS A 117 6.60 -2.28 18.02
C LYS A 117 7.05 -0.85 17.72
N THR A 118 6.46 -0.22 16.71
CA THR A 118 6.90 1.09 16.20
C THR A 118 6.12 2.27 16.77
N ARG A 119 4.90 2.04 17.26
CA ARG A 119 4.00 3.06 17.80
C ARG A 119 4.62 3.77 19.00
N GLY A 120 4.65 5.10 18.95
CA GLY A 120 5.21 5.95 20.00
C GLY A 120 6.74 5.90 20.12
N LYS A 121 7.43 5.22 19.20
CA LYS A 121 8.90 5.21 19.20
C LYS A 121 9.46 6.45 18.52
N ARG A 122 10.68 6.83 18.94
CA ARG A 122 11.43 7.92 18.29
C ARG A 122 11.93 7.44 16.93
N LEU A 123 11.13 7.70 15.90
CA LEU A 123 11.46 7.41 14.50
C LEU A 123 12.49 8.42 13.96
N PRO A 124 13.25 8.09 12.91
CA PRO A 124 14.22 9.01 12.29
C PRO A 124 13.60 10.36 11.93
N ARG A 125 14.36 11.45 12.11
CA ARG A 125 13.88 12.81 11.79
C ARG A 125 13.65 13.01 10.28
N SER A 126 14.38 12.28 9.44
CA SER A 126 14.25 12.31 7.98
C SER A 126 12.96 11.66 7.46
N LEU A 127 12.24 10.91 8.32
CA LEU A 127 11.02 10.24 7.92
C LEU A 127 9.87 11.26 7.80
N PRO A 128 9.13 11.29 6.68
CA PRO A 128 7.94 12.14 6.53
C PRO A 128 6.92 11.88 7.64
N ARG A 129 6.26 12.94 8.13
CA ARG A 129 5.29 12.86 9.23
C ARG A 129 3.89 13.32 8.84
N THR A 130 3.73 13.76 7.63
CA THR A 130 2.48 14.34 7.11
C THR A 130 1.99 13.67 5.83
N GLY A 131 2.68 12.62 5.34
CA GLY A 131 2.34 11.98 4.07
C GLY A 131 0.89 11.48 4.02
N TYR A 132 0.35 10.96 5.14
CA TYR A 132 -1.05 10.55 5.23
C TYR A 132 -2.03 11.72 5.08
N LEU A 133 -1.62 12.96 5.35
CA LEU A 133 -2.47 14.16 5.20
C LEU A 133 -2.74 14.50 3.74
N GLU A 134 -1.92 14.04 2.79
CA GLU A 134 -2.18 14.20 1.36
C GLU A 134 -3.49 13.51 0.94
N TYR A 135 -3.99 12.58 1.75
CA TYR A 135 -5.23 11.86 1.52
C TYR A 135 -6.46 12.53 2.14
N SER A 136 -6.30 13.57 2.97
CA SER A 136 -7.39 14.16 3.77
C SER A 136 -8.31 15.12 3.01
N SER A 137 -8.20 15.20 1.68
CA SER A 137 -8.94 16.21 0.91
C SER A 137 -9.46 15.74 -0.46
N PHE A 138 -9.41 14.46 -0.77
CA PHE A 138 -9.82 13.98 -2.10
C PHE A 138 -11.32 14.14 -2.35
N TRP A 139 -12.19 13.73 -1.42
CA TRP A 139 -13.63 13.92 -1.55
C TRP A 139 -14.01 15.39 -1.63
N ARG A 140 -13.43 16.21 -0.78
CA ARG A 140 -13.62 17.66 -0.78
C ARG A 140 -13.16 18.29 -2.09
N THR A 141 -12.07 17.83 -2.67
CA THR A 141 -11.54 18.29 -3.95
C THR A 141 -12.45 17.88 -5.09
N LEU A 142 -12.86 16.60 -5.17
CA LEU A 142 -13.79 16.09 -6.18
C LEU A 142 -15.10 16.88 -6.20
N ALA A 143 -15.65 17.20 -5.01
CA ALA A 143 -16.84 18.03 -4.90
C ALA A 143 -16.63 19.46 -5.43
N LYS A 144 -15.48 20.06 -5.09
CA LYS A 144 -15.17 21.46 -5.47
C LYS A 144 -14.87 21.60 -6.96
N THR A 145 -14.21 20.63 -7.58
CA THR A 145 -13.81 20.66 -9.00
C THR A 145 -14.91 20.18 -9.95
N GLY A 146 -16.00 19.59 -9.44
CA GLY A 146 -17.03 18.96 -10.27
C GLY A 146 -16.62 17.58 -10.83
N ASP A 147 -15.46 17.05 -10.42
CA ASP A 147 -14.97 15.75 -10.90
C ASP A 147 -15.73 14.55 -10.30
N LEU A 148 -16.71 14.80 -9.42
CA LEU A 148 -17.55 13.76 -8.84
C LEU A 148 -18.33 12.99 -9.92
N ALA A 149 -18.84 13.69 -10.95
CA ALA A 149 -19.48 13.09 -12.11
C ALA A 149 -18.56 12.13 -12.88
N ARG A 150 -17.24 12.41 -12.92
CA ARG A 150 -16.25 11.49 -13.52
C ARG A 150 -16.09 10.22 -12.71
N THR A 151 -16.20 10.29 -11.38
CA THR A 151 -16.23 9.11 -10.53
C THR A 151 -17.48 8.29 -10.79
N ALA A 152 -18.65 8.93 -10.90
CA ALA A 152 -19.91 8.28 -11.23
C ALA A 152 -19.89 7.61 -12.60
N SER A 153 -19.26 8.24 -13.62
CA SER A 153 -19.15 7.70 -14.97
C SER A 153 -18.42 6.34 -15.05
N LEU A 154 -17.67 5.96 -14.01
CA LEU A 154 -17.08 4.62 -13.90
C LEU A 154 -18.13 3.51 -13.90
N ALA A 155 -19.35 3.82 -13.47
CA ALA A 155 -20.48 2.88 -13.42
C ALA A 155 -21.12 2.60 -14.80
N GLY A 156 -20.70 3.29 -15.86
CA GLY A 156 -21.22 3.10 -17.20
C GLY A 156 -22.71 3.42 -17.27
N THR A 157 -23.56 2.45 -17.61
CA THR A 157 -25.03 2.64 -17.70
C THR A 157 -25.72 2.95 -16.37
N ARG A 158 -25.01 2.76 -15.24
CA ARG A 158 -25.52 3.07 -13.90
C ARG A 158 -24.94 4.38 -13.34
N SER A 159 -24.45 5.29 -14.19
CA SER A 159 -23.83 6.54 -13.76
C SER A 159 -24.78 7.46 -13.00
N GLU A 160 -26.04 7.53 -13.39
CA GLU A 160 -27.07 8.32 -12.71
C GLU A 160 -27.31 7.82 -11.27
N GLU A 161 -27.46 6.50 -11.08
CA GLU A 161 -27.55 5.88 -9.76
C GLU A 161 -26.29 6.15 -8.91
N ALA A 162 -25.12 6.15 -9.56
CA ALA A 162 -23.86 6.48 -8.89
C ALA A 162 -23.81 7.95 -8.44
N GLU A 163 -24.28 8.89 -9.25
CA GLU A 163 -24.37 10.31 -8.90
C GLU A 163 -25.31 10.52 -7.70
N GLU A 164 -26.51 9.94 -7.74
CA GLU A 164 -27.47 10.00 -6.64
C GLU A 164 -26.86 9.48 -5.33
N TRP A 165 -26.24 8.29 -5.39
CA TRP A 165 -25.57 7.71 -4.23
C TRP A 165 -24.45 8.60 -3.71
N LEU A 166 -23.60 9.12 -4.59
CA LEU A 166 -22.48 10.01 -4.23
C LEU A 166 -22.97 11.30 -3.60
N MET A 167 -24.09 11.88 -4.05
CA MET A 167 -24.67 13.07 -3.43
C MET A 167 -25.14 12.83 -2.00
N VAL A 168 -25.69 11.65 -1.70
CA VAL A 168 -26.07 11.26 -0.34
C VAL A 168 -24.84 10.98 0.54
N ALA A 169 -23.84 10.29 0.01
CA ALA A 169 -22.66 9.87 0.76
C ALA A 169 -21.63 10.99 0.99
N LEU A 170 -21.53 11.96 0.07
CA LEU A 170 -20.48 12.97 0.04
C LEU A 170 -20.33 13.77 1.34
N PRO A 171 -21.40 14.30 1.98
CA PRO A 171 -21.29 15.03 3.22
C PRO A 171 -20.62 14.23 4.33
N VAL A 172 -20.96 12.94 4.43
CA VAL A 172 -20.40 12.00 5.41
C VAL A 172 -18.93 11.71 5.09
N LEU A 173 -18.62 11.38 3.84
CA LEU A 173 -17.26 11.07 3.39
C LEU A 173 -16.32 12.26 3.60
N VAL A 174 -16.75 13.49 3.26
CA VAL A 174 -15.98 14.72 3.49
C VAL A 174 -15.77 14.99 4.98
N ALA A 175 -16.80 14.79 5.80
CA ALA A 175 -16.67 15.01 7.25
C ALA A 175 -15.67 14.00 7.86
N ARG A 176 -15.69 12.72 7.44
CA ARG A 176 -14.79 11.70 7.94
C ARG A 176 -13.36 11.90 7.45
N GLU A 177 -13.13 12.20 6.17
CA GLU A 177 -11.76 12.42 5.67
C GLU A 177 -11.04 13.58 6.38
N ARG A 178 -11.77 14.64 6.77
CA ARG A 178 -11.23 15.78 7.56
C ARG A 178 -10.73 15.37 8.94
N ASP A 179 -11.30 14.34 9.54
CA ASP A 179 -10.85 13.88 10.85
C ASP A 179 -9.42 13.32 10.81
N LEU A 180 -8.91 12.96 9.61
CA LEU A 180 -7.52 12.55 9.43
C LEU A 180 -6.54 13.70 9.74
N GLU A 181 -6.92 14.96 9.49
CA GLU A 181 -6.13 16.16 9.81
C GLU A 181 -5.95 16.33 11.32
N ARG A 182 -6.85 15.72 12.11
CA ARG A 182 -6.84 15.77 13.59
C ARG A 182 -6.09 14.60 14.23
N ALA A 183 -5.39 13.78 13.42
CA ALA A 183 -4.65 12.65 13.95
C ALA A 183 -3.59 13.11 14.97
N GLN A 184 -3.62 12.50 16.14
CA GLN A 184 -2.70 12.81 17.25
C GLN A 184 -1.80 11.59 17.54
N PRO A 185 -0.57 11.83 18.04
CA PRO A 185 0.26 10.74 18.57
C PRO A 185 -0.49 9.89 19.61
N PRO A 186 -0.03 8.65 19.82
CA PRO A 186 1.22 8.07 19.33
C PRO A 186 1.12 7.57 17.89
N PHE A 187 2.06 8.02 17.05
CA PHE A 187 2.19 7.56 15.67
C PHE A 187 3.03 6.28 15.57
N ALA A 188 2.78 5.50 14.53
CA ALA A 188 3.57 4.31 14.15
C ALA A 188 4.40 4.59 12.88
N LEU A 189 5.30 3.67 12.56
CA LEU A 189 5.92 3.62 11.25
C LEU A 189 4.92 3.02 10.26
N LEU A 190 4.64 3.74 9.18
CA LEU A 190 3.74 3.34 8.11
C LEU A 190 4.55 2.87 6.90
N HIS A 191 4.00 1.90 6.17
CA HIS A 191 4.51 1.44 4.90
C HIS A 191 3.88 2.15 3.71
N PHE A 192 2.60 2.50 3.80
CA PHE A 192 1.76 3.16 2.79
C PHE A 192 1.33 2.31 1.59
N ASP A 193 1.96 1.20 1.30
CA ASP A 193 1.66 0.38 0.11
C ASP A 193 1.65 -1.12 0.43
N THR A 194 0.84 -1.52 1.44
CA THR A 194 0.79 -2.88 1.96
C THR A 194 -0.20 -3.76 1.19
N ARG A 195 0.03 -3.96 -0.09
CA ARG A 195 -0.75 -4.85 -0.96
C ARG A 195 -0.01 -6.17 -1.23
N SER A 196 -0.65 -7.15 -1.86
CA SER A 196 -0.15 -8.52 -2.00
C SER A 196 1.18 -8.65 -2.73
N ASP A 197 1.46 -7.78 -3.69
CA ASP A 197 2.72 -7.79 -4.42
C ASP A 197 3.91 -7.29 -3.58
N ASN A 198 3.65 -6.51 -2.53
CA ASN A 198 4.65 -6.00 -1.59
C ASN A 198 4.79 -6.82 -0.31
N VAL A 199 4.10 -7.96 -0.22
CA VAL A 199 4.16 -8.80 0.97
C VAL A 199 4.44 -10.26 0.67
N ARG A 200 5.03 -10.96 1.64
CA ARG A 200 5.16 -12.42 1.67
C ARG A 200 4.81 -12.93 3.06
N ILE A 201 4.15 -14.06 3.11
CA ILE A 201 3.94 -14.78 4.37
C ILE A 201 5.02 -15.84 4.46
N HIS A 202 5.93 -15.67 5.41
CA HIS A 202 7.03 -16.59 5.67
C HIS A 202 6.94 -17.10 7.12
N GLY A 203 6.69 -18.40 7.28
CA GLY A 203 6.39 -18.96 8.60
C GLY A 203 5.17 -18.27 9.24
N ASN A 204 5.35 -17.70 10.42
CA ASN A 204 4.31 -16.97 11.16
C ASN A 204 4.39 -15.45 11.02
N ARG A 205 5.15 -14.94 10.06
CA ARG A 205 5.37 -13.50 9.87
C ARG A 205 4.92 -13.03 8.51
N LEU A 206 4.37 -11.83 8.50
CA LEU A 206 4.28 -11.02 7.29
C LEU A 206 5.65 -10.41 7.05
N ARG A 207 6.16 -10.54 5.83
CA ARG A 207 7.38 -9.87 5.36
C ARG A 207 6.96 -8.83 4.35
N ILE A 208 7.37 -7.59 4.55
CA ILE A 208 6.95 -6.41 3.79
C ILE A 208 8.18 -5.84 3.10
N PHE A 209 8.11 -5.58 1.82
CA PHE A 209 9.18 -4.98 1.04
C PHE A 209 8.64 -3.85 0.17
N ASP A 210 9.50 -3.13 -0.54
CA ASP A 210 9.15 -1.93 -1.30
C ASP A 210 8.78 -0.75 -0.36
N TRP A 211 9.78 -0.15 0.30
CA TRP A 211 9.65 0.87 1.35
C TRP A 211 9.87 2.32 0.91
N PRO A 212 9.64 2.76 -0.36
CA PRO A 212 9.93 4.13 -0.76
C PRO A 212 9.06 5.17 -0.04
N PHE A 213 7.81 4.80 0.30
CA PHE A 213 6.81 5.69 0.90
C PHE A 213 6.80 5.68 2.43
N ALA A 214 7.76 5.01 3.09
CA ALA A 214 7.76 4.92 4.54
C ALA A 214 7.58 6.30 5.19
N SER A 215 6.69 6.39 6.17
CA SER A 215 6.28 7.61 6.84
C SER A 215 5.94 7.34 8.31
N ALA A 216 5.75 8.38 9.11
CA ALA A 216 5.19 8.27 10.45
C ALA A 216 3.75 8.79 10.44
N GLY A 217 2.83 8.06 11.05
CA GLY A 217 1.42 8.47 11.11
C GLY A 217 0.54 7.52 11.93
N PRO A 218 -0.78 7.69 11.86
CA PRO A 218 -1.73 6.82 12.53
C PRO A 218 -1.68 5.41 11.93
N ALA A 219 -1.49 4.38 12.76
CA ALA A 219 -1.46 2.99 12.32
C ALA A 219 -2.76 2.58 11.60
N GLU A 220 -3.85 3.24 11.93
CA GLU A 220 -5.16 3.07 11.34
C GLU A 220 -5.15 3.27 9.81
N PHE A 221 -4.33 4.22 9.32
CA PHE A 221 -4.22 4.49 7.89
C PHE A 221 -3.66 3.27 7.13
N ASP A 222 -2.55 2.73 7.60
CA ASP A 222 -1.90 1.58 6.97
C ASP A 222 -2.75 0.31 7.05
N VAL A 223 -3.40 0.07 8.21
CA VAL A 223 -4.21 -1.14 8.36
C VAL A 223 -5.49 -1.10 7.56
N VAL A 224 -6.12 0.07 7.41
CA VAL A 224 -7.29 0.22 6.54
C VAL A 224 -6.92 -0.08 5.08
N ALA A 225 -5.81 0.49 4.60
CA ALA A 225 -5.28 0.20 3.26
C ALA A 225 -4.99 -1.29 3.06
N PHE A 226 -4.45 -1.97 4.08
CA PHE A 226 -4.18 -3.40 4.05
C PHE A 226 -5.48 -4.23 4.03
N CYS A 227 -6.44 -3.94 4.92
CA CYS A 227 -7.68 -4.70 5.05
C CYS A 227 -8.51 -4.67 3.77
N GLN A 228 -8.68 -3.47 3.18
CA GLN A 228 -9.42 -3.31 1.94
C GLN A 228 -8.69 -3.98 0.76
N ALA A 229 -7.36 -3.94 0.69
CA ALA A 229 -6.60 -4.60 -0.37
C ALA A 229 -6.75 -6.14 -0.30
N VAL A 230 -6.77 -6.72 0.90
CA VAL A 230 -7.04 -8.16 1.09
C VAL A 230 -8.43 -8.52 0.58
N ALA A 231 -9.45 -7.73 0.89
CA ALA A 231 -10.82 -7.96 0.45
C ALA A 231 -10.97 -7.79 -1.07
N ALA A 232 -10.41 -6.73 -1.65
CA ALA A 232 -10.42 -6.46 -3.09
C ALA A 232 -9.73 -7.56 -3.92
N GLU A 233 -8.80 -8.30 -3.33
CA GLU A 233 -8.10 -9.44 -3.94
C GLU A 233 -8.80 -10.79 -3.67
N GLY A 234 -10.09 -10.78 -3.31
CA GLY A 234 -10.92 -11.97 -3.08
C GLY A 234 -10.65 -12.67 -1.74
N GLY A 235 -10.07 -11.98 -0.78
CA GLY A 235 -9.86 -12.46 0.57
C GLY A 235 -11.09 -12.30 1.49
N PRO A 236 -10.92 -12.53 2.80
CA PRO A 236 -11.95 -12.21 3.79
C PRO A 236 -12.28 -10.72 3.80
N SER A 237 -13.49 -10.38 4.27
CA SER A 237 -13.95 -8.99 4.34
C SER A 237 -12.99 -8.10 5.14
N ALA A 238 -12.95 -6.83 4.79
CA ALA A 238 -12.06 -5.87 5.44
C ALA A 238 -12.30 -5.80 6.96
N GLU A 239 -13.56 -5.86 7.40
CA GLU A 239 -13.94 -5.87 8.81
C GLU A 239 -13.39 -7.10 9.53
N ARG A 240 -13.43 -8.26 8.89
CA ARG A 240 -12.90 -9.50 9.48
C ARG A 240 -11.39 -9.45 9.63
N VAL A 241 -10.70 -8.90 8.62
CA VAL A 241 -9.24 -8.71 8.66
C VAL A 241 -8.85 -7.71 9.75
N LEU A 242 -9.61 -6.62 9.87
CA LEU A 242 -9.45 -5.61 10.91
C LEU A 242 -9.63 -6.23 12.31
N GLY A 243 -10.65 -7.04 12.53
CA GLY A 243 -10.88 -7.74 13.80
C GLY A 243 -9.66 -8.61 14.20
N TRP A 244 -9.06 -9.33 13.26
CA TRP A 244 -7.83 -10.09 13.55
C TRP A 244 -6.61 -9.22 13.86
N TYR A 245 -6.54 -8.02 13.32
CA TYR A 245 -5.52 -7.06 13.67
C TYR A 245 -5.74 -6.55 15.10
N GLU A 246 -6.98 -6.21 15.46
CA GLU A 246 -7.35 -5.67 16.76
C GLU A 246 -7.23 -6.70 17.90
N GLU A 247 -7.18 -8.01 17.62
CA GLU A 247 -6.76 -9.03 18.60
C GLU A 247 -5.36 -8.74 19.20
N VAL A 248 -4.54 -7.89 18.54
CA VAL A 248 -3.16 -7.60 18.93
C VAL A 248 -2.90 -6.12 19.26
N LEU A 249 -3.53 -5.22 18.55
CA LEU A 249 -3.38 -3.76 18.73
C LEU A 249 -4.72 -3.07 18.50
N SER A 250 -5.29 -2.55 19.56
CA SER A 250 -6.52 -1.76 19.52
C SER A 250 -6.29 -0.43 18.77
N LEU A 251 -7.26 -0.07 17.95
CA LEU A 251 -7.26 1.10 17.10
C LEU A 251 -8.33 2.11 17.54
N ARG A 252 -8.19 3.35 17.12
CA ARG A 252 -9.15 4.42 17.38
C ARG A 252 -10.26 4.38 16.32
N PRO A 253 -11.53 4.12 16.67
CA PRO A 253 -12.62 3.99 15.69
C PRO A 253 -12.73 5.19 14.75
N LYS A 254 -12.64 6.41 15.28
CA LYS A 254 -12.66 7.64 14.46
C LYS A 254 -11.51 7.72 13.46
N MET A 255 -10.32 7.20 13.81
CA MET A 255 -9.19 7.18 12.88
C MET A 255 -9.33 6.09 11.81
N ILE A 256 -9.96 4.97 12.11
CA ILE A 256 -10.34 3.97 11.11
C ILE A 256 -11.29 4.61 10.09
N ASP A 257 -12.34 5.30 10.57
CA ASP A 257 -13.32 5.99 9.74
C ASP A 257 -12.66 7.05 8.85
N ALA A 258 -11.82 7.90 9.45
CA ALA A 258 -11.09 8.93 8.73
C ALA A 258 -10.16 8.33 7.65
N SER A 259 -9.45 7.26 7.99
CA SER A 259 -8.54 6.58 7.05
C SER A 259 -9.31 5.94 5.90
N LEU A 260 -10.46 5.31 6.18
CA LEU A 260 -11.29 4.68 5.16
C LEU A 260 -11.87 5.71 4.19
N ALA A 261 -12.42 6.82 4.70
CA ALA A 261 -12.92 7.90 3.87
C ALA A 261 -11.81 8.52 3.02
N ALA A 262 -10.65 8.79 3.60
CA ALA A 262 -9.51 9.36 2.89
C ALA A 262 -8.98 8.44 1.78
N ILE A 263 -8.83 7.14 2.05
CA ILE A 263 -8.36 6.16 1.07
C ILE A 263 -9.41 5.94 -0.04
N SER A 264 -10.70 5.90 0.30
CA SER A 264 -11.76 5.81 -0.71
C SER A 264 -11.78 7.05 -1.62
N GLY A 265 -11.56 8.24 -1.08
CA GLY A 265 -11.43 9.48 -1.85
C GLY A 265 -10.27 9.47 -2.83
N TYR A 266 -9.10 8.95 -2.38
CA TYR A 266 -7.97 8.76 -3.28
C TYR A 266 -8.31 7.84 -4.46
N PHE A 267 -8.95 6.71 -4.23
CA PHE A 267 -9.32 5.81 -5.31
C PHE A 267 -10.44 6.37 -6.20
N ALA A 268 -11.36 7.15 -5.65
CA ALA A 268 -12.39 7.86 -6.41
C ALA A 268 -11.76 8.88 -7.38
N ASP A 269 -10.76 9.63 -6.91
CA ASP A 269 -10.01 10.58 -7.76
C ASP A 269 -9.16 9.88 -8.82
N ARG A 270 -8.60 8.69 -8.51
CA ARG A 270 -7.64 8.02 -9.40
C ARG A 270 -8.28 7.07 -10.41
N GLY A 271 -9.41 6.47 -10.09
CA GLY A 271 -10.03 5.39 -10.87
C GLY A 271 -10.44 5.77 -12.29
N TRP A 272 -10.91 6.98 -12.50
CA TRP A 272 -11.37 7.51 -13.80
C TRP A 272 -10.27 8.17 -14.65
N ARG A 273 -9.11 8.47 -14.06
CA ARG A 273 -8.02 9.14 -14.78
C ARG A 273 -7.47 8.30 -15.93
N PRO A 274 -6.89 8.93 -16.97
CA PRO A 274 -6.28 8.22 -18.08
C PRO A 274 -5.27 7.17 -17.62
N PRO A 275 -5.04 6.10 -18.41
CA PRO A 275 -3.99 5.14 -18.15
C PRO A 275 -2.63 5.82 -17.95
N ILE A 276 -1.81 5.25 -17.08
CA ILE A 276 -0.43 5.72 -16.88
C ILE A 276 0.46 4.94 -17.83
N GLU A 277 1.27 5.64 -18.61
CA GLU A 277 2.24 5.03 -19.50
C GLU A 277 3.16 4.07 -18.72
N GLY A 278 3.37 2.88 -19.26
CA GLY A 278 4.13 1.81 -18.62
C GLY A 278 3.41 1.08 -17.47
N LEU A 279 2.21 1.53 -17.06
CA LEU A 279 1.45 0.96 -15.94
C LEU A 279 -0.01 0.59 -16.31
N PRO A 280 -0.25 -0.27 -17.30
CA PRO A 280 -1.59 -0.46 -17.89
C PRO A 280 -2.63 -1.01 -16.91
N ARG A 281 -2.19 -1.67 -15.83
CA ARG A 281 -3.09 -2.32 -14.86
C ARG A 281 -3.46 -1.44 -13.67
N VAL A 282 -2.81 -0.28 -13.49
CA VAL A 282 -2.99 0.54 -12.28
C VAL A 282 -4.41 1.05 -12.15
N ARG A 283 -5.02 1.57 -13.23
CA ARG A 283 -6.39 2.10 -13.15
C ARG A 283 -7.44 1.05 -12.84
N ARG A 284 -7.29 -0.13 -13.44
CA ARG A 284 -8.12 -1.29 -13.12
C ARG A 284 -8.02 -1.64 -11.64
N TRP A 285 -6.81 -1.79 -11.13
CA TRP A 285 -6.56 -2.06 -9.73
C TRP A 285 -7.16 -0.97 -8.82
N GLN A 286 -7.03 0.32 -9.16
CA GLN A 286 -7.61 1.41 -8.38
C GLN A 286 -9.14 1.36 -8.33
N ARG A 287 -9.80 0.95 -9.41
CA ARG A 287 -11.25 0.74 -9.44
C ARG A 287 -11.68 -0.44 -8.57
N ASP A 288 -10.93 -1.54 -8.57
CA ASP A 288 -11.21 -2.67 -7.69
C ASP A 288 -11.07 -2.29 -6.22
N GLN A 289 -10.06 -1.48 -5.89
CA GLN A 289 -9.89 -0.93 -4.53
C GLN A 289 -11.04 0.02 -4.15
N LEU A 290 -11.48 0.89 -5.06
CA LEU A 290 -12.61 1.80 -4.86
C LEU A 290 -13.88 1.04 -4.48
N LYS A 291 -14.17 -0.04 -5.20
CA LYS A 291 -15.36 -0.88 -4.91
C LYS A 291 -15.38 -1.35 -3.45
N GLU A 292 -14.27 -1.92 -2.99
CA GLU A 292 -14.19 -2.42 -1.63
C GLU A 292 -14.22 -1.30 -0.58
N CYS A 293 -13.53 -0.18 -0.85
CA CYS A 293 -13.59 0.97 0.05
C CYS A 293 -15.01 1.51 0.21
N LEU A 294 -15.76 1.69 -0.90
CA LEU A 294 -17.12 2.25 -0.83
C LEU A 294 -18.12 1.28 -0.22
N ARG A 295 -18.05 -0.03 -0.52
CA ARG A 295 -18.86 -1.03 0.16
C ARG A 295 -18.59 -1.06 1.66
N TRP A 296 -17.32 -0.99 2.05
CA TRP A 296 -16.94 -0.93 3.46
C TRP A 296 -17.40 0.38 4.12
N SER A 297 -17.23 1.52 3.44
CA SER A 297 -17.74 2.82 3.90
C SER A 297 -19.25 2.81 4.09
N ALA A 298 -20.01 2.24 3.16
CA ALA A 298 -21.46 2.15 3.26
C ALA A 298 -21.90 1.41 4.53
N ARG A 299 -21.35 0.24 4.79
CA ARG A 299 -21.65 -0.53 6.01
C ARG A 299 -21.22 0.18 7.29
N ARG A 300 -20.07 0.87 7.25
CA ARG A 300 -19.48 1.47 8.44
C ARG A 300 -20.06 2.84 8.81
N PHE A 301 -20.56 3.56 7.82
CA PHE A 301 -21.09 4.92 7.98
C PHE A 301 -22.62 4.97 7.87
N ASP A 302 -23.28 3.81 7.83
CA ASP A 302 -24.73 3.69 7.68
C ASP A 302 -25.24 4.41 6.42
N LEU A 303 -24.54 4.22 5.30
CA LEU A 303 -24.92 4.74 3.99
C LEU A 303 -25.72 3.67 3.21
N PRO A 304 -26.52 4.06 2.24
CA PRO A 304 -27.17 3.10 1.33
C PRO A 304 -26.16 2.17 0.67
N GLU A 305 -26.56 0.95 0.35
CA GLU A 305 -25.68 0.01 -0.37
C GLU A 305 -25.36 0.56 -1.78
N PRO A 306 -24.08 0.64 -2.17
CA PRO A 306 -23.67 1.21 -3.45
C PRO A 306 -23.80 0.20 -4.58
N LEU A 307 -25.03 -0.17 -4.97
CA LEU A 307 -25.31 -1.20 -5.98
C LEU A 307 -24.76 -0.82 -7.36
N TRP A 308 -24.62 0.47 -7.65
CA TRP A 308 -24.02 0.98 -8.88
C TRP A 308 -22.57 0.50 -9.12
N LEU A 309 -21.86 0.07 -8.06
CA LEU A 309 -20.50 -0.46 -8.16
C LEU A 309 -20.39 -1.74 -8.99
N GLU A 310 -21.51 -2.43 -9.23
CA GLU A 310 -21.55 -3.58 -10.16
C GLU A 310 -21.27 -3.16 -11.60
N GLY A 311 -21.63 -1.93 -11.97
CA GLY A 311 -21.32 -1.35 -13.27
C GLY A 311 -19.86 -0.95 -13.46
N VAL A 312 -19.10 -0.78 -12.38
CA VAL A 312 -17.68 -0.38 -12.43
C VAL A 312 -16.86 -1.54 -12.93
N ARG A 313 -16.35 -1.43 -14.15
CA ARG A 313 -15.45 -2.45 -14.73
C ARG A 313 -14.04 -2.31 -14.14
N GLY A 314 -13.57 -3.41 -13.57
CA GLY A 314 -12.21 -3.54 -13.07
C GLY A 314 -11.19 -3.69 -14.20
#